data_8d80ca6945db704b0b4f3c71ea777640
#
_entry.id   8d80ca6945db704b0b4f3c71ea777640
#
_cell.length_a   1.000
_cell.length_b   1.000
_cell.length_c   1.000
_cell.angle_alpha   90.00
_cell.angle_beta   90.00
_cell.angle_gamma   90.00
#
_symmetry.space_group_name_H-M   'P 1'
#
loop_
_entity.id
_entity.type
_entity.pdbx_description
1 polymer ?
#
loop_
_entity_poly.entity_id
_entity_poly.type
_entity_poly.pdbx_seq_one_letter_code
_entity_poly.pdbx_strand_id
1 'polypeptide(L)'
;MRLPAALGGIGFILSIYFFGRDFFGPRTGFIAAAILATSVRTVWEARWAHVDMVFCCWFLLSVYFAARTFLGKERSGYGILYAYVFMGLAVLTKGLIGVVLPGLVFGVFMIVRRDWRMIAAAKLHLGIPIFLLITVPWFYLVQQATDGRWLSEFIYIHHFKRYVAGAGHRQPFYYYLTTLPADFLPWTIFAIPALISRWPYRQALKHVAGQLCLCWFMAILLFFTLADTKRDLYLLPLLPTMALLIASHWESLGDERDAPGAYLRWLTAGFFALLTLGAFFVPAAVWWHRPDALLPLLPATLVLMSGSALVATYLLQRELSRALIAIVALMTLAIFAAALCIFPYLENFKSPRAFALEIKRLVPVSVPLYIYADTMHSFNYYAEREVIPVLTSPVALENLLRTGQSGYLLVRERDFARLPMLSRSWVVASDRKAARQWHLVEFKR
;
A
#
# COMPACT_ATOMS: atom_id res chain seq x y z
N MET A 1 -15.85 6.23 1.53
CA MET A 1 -14.50 6.56 2.00
C MET A 1 -13.36 5.93 1.18
N ARG A 2 -13.56 4.81 0.46
CA ARG A 2 -12.48 4.14 -0.31
C ARG A 2 -12.24 4.71 -1.71
N LEU A 3 -13.16 5.50 -2.25
CA LEU A 3 -13.09 6.05 -3.61
C LEU A 3 -11.81 6.85 -3.91
N PRO A 4 -11.32 7.74 -3.04
CA PRO A 4 -10.07 8.47 -3.31
C PRO A 4 -8.86 7.54 -3.47
N ALA A 5 -8.74 6.49 -2.65
CA ALA A 5 -7.66 5.51 -2.76
C ALA A 5 -7.75 4.71 -4.07
N ALA A 6 -8.96 4.31 -4.47
CA ALA A 6 -9.18 3.61 -5.74
C ALA A 6 -8.83 4.49 -6.96
N LEU A 7 -9.27 5.75 -6.97
CA LEU A 7 -8.94 6.72 -8.02
C LEU A 7 -7.43 7.02 -8.04
N GLY A 8 -6.80 7.15 -6.86
CA GLY A 8 -5.34 7.25 -6.73
C GLY A 8 -4.62 6.06 -7.33
N GLY A 9 -5.12 4.83 -7.09
CA GLY A 9 -4.61 3.60 -7.69
C GLY A 9 -4.71 3.59 -9.21
N ILE A 10 -5.85 3.97 -9.76
CA ILE A 10 -6.05 4.10 -11.22
C ILE A 10 -5.09 5.13 -11.80
N GLY A 11 -5.00 6.32 -11.18
CA GLY A 11 -4.08 7.38 -11.60
C GLY A 11 -2.61 6.93 -11.55
N PHE A 12 -2.23 6.17 -10.54
CA PHE A 12 -0.88 5.59 -10.40
C PHE A 12 -0.55 4.62 -11.53
N ILE A 13 -1.50 3.73 -11.88
CA ILE A 13 -1.35 2.76 -13.00
C ILE A 13 -1.30 3.48 -14.35
N LEU A 14 -2.15 4.47 -14.58
CA LEU A 14 -2.11 5.25 -15.81
C LEU A 14 -0.81 6.06 -15.94
N SER A 15 -0.31 6.61 -14.84
CA SER A 15 0.93 7.37 -14.81
C SER A 15 2.14 6.53 -15.21
N ILE A 16 2.22 5.27 -14.75
CA ILE A 16 3.31 4.36 -15.16
C ILE A 16 3.18 3.94 -16.63
N TYR A 17 1.95 3.77 -17.13
CA TYR A 17 1.73 3.55 -18.57
C TYR A 17 2.33 4.68 -19.41
N PHE A 18 1.98 5.93 -19.08
CA PHE A 18 2.50 7.09 -19.83
C PHE A 18 4.01 7.24 -19.69
N PHE A 19 4.55 7.04 -18.49
CA PHE A 19 6.00 7.04 -18.28
C PHE A 19 6.70 5.96 -19.13
N GLY A 20 6.22 4.73 -19.06
CA GLY A 20 6.78 3.60 -19.81
C GLY A 20 6.66 3.82 -21.32
N ARG A 21 5.51 4.29 -21.78
CA ARG A 21 5.27 4.60 -23.20
C ARG A 21 6.25 5.64 -23.74
N ASP A 22 6.44 6.73 -23.00
CA ASP A 22 7.24 7.87 -23.49
C ASP A 22 8.75 7.59 -23.45
N PHE A 23 9.22 6.76 -22.52
CA PHE A 23 10.64 6.51 -22.28
C PHE A 23 11.14 5.15 -22.75
N PHE A 24 10.27 4.14 -22.81
CA PHE A 24 10.64 2.75 -23.13
C PHE A 24 9.81 2.16 -24.30
N GLY A 25 8.75 2.83 -24.71
CA GLY A 25 7.86 2.39 -25.78
C GLY A 25 6.49 1.91 -25.29
N PRO A 26 5.48 1.89 -26.21
CA PRO A 26 4.08 1.65 -25.83
C PRO A 26 3.85 0.27 -25.20
N ARG A 27 4.54 -0.76 -25.71
CA ARG A 27 4.41 -2.14 -25.24
C ARG A 27 4.97 -2.27 -23.81
N THR A 28 6.16 -1.74 -23.56
CA THR A 28 6.77 -1.73 -22.22
C THR A 28 5.91 -0.96 -21.23
N GLY A 29 5.36 0.21 -21.64
CA GLY A 29 4.42 0.96 -20.80
C GLY A 29 3.18 0.17 -20.43
N PHE A 30 2.59 -0.53 -21.40
CA PHE A 30 1.42 -1.37 -21.16
C PHE A 30 1.71 -2.55 -20.21
N ILE A 31 2.83 -3.24 -20.43
CA ILE A 31 3.25 -4.36 -19.57
C ILE A 31 3.52 -3.86 -18.14
N ALA A 32 4.23 -2.74 -17.98
CA ALA A 32 4.50 -2.17 -16.66
C ALA A 32 3.21 -1.77 -15.92
N ALA A 33 2.25 -1.19 -16.62
CA ALA A 33 0.95 -0.86 -16.07
C ALA A 33 0.17 -2.13 -15.65
N ALA A 34 0.18 -3.18 -16.47
CA ALA A 34 -0.46 -4.46 -16.16
C ALA A 34 0.19 -5.14 -14.95
N ILE A 35 1.52 -5.12 -14.84
CA ILE A 35 2.27 -5.61 -13.69
C ILE A 35 1.84 -4.86 -12.42
N LEU A 36 1.81 -3.53 -12.47
CA LEU A 36 1.47 -2.72 -11.31
C LEU A 36 0.01 -2.90 -10.90
N ALA A 37 -0.92 -3.00 -11.87
CA ALA A 37 -2.34 -3.22 -11.64
C ALA A 37 -2.65 -4.58 -11.01
N THR A 38 -1.78 -5.56 -11.18
CA THR A 38 -1.94 -6.93 -10.69
C THR A 38 -0.97 -7.30 -9.56
N SER A 39 -0.14 -6.36 -9.10
CA SER A 39 0.71 -6.58 -7.93
C SER A 39 -0.12 -6.53 -6.63
N VAL A 40 0.17 -7.47 -5.72
CA VAL A 40 -0.60 -7.66 -4.48
C VAL A 40 -0.68 -6.35 -3.67
N ARG A 41 0.45 -5.67 -3.47
CA ARG A 41 0.49 -4.45 -2.66
C ARG A 41 -0.31 -3.30 -3.28
N THR A 42 -0.21 -3.07 -4.58
CA THR A 42 -0.97 -2.00 -5.25
C THR A 42 -2.47 -2.20 -5.10
N VAL A 43 -2.94 -3.44 -5.34
CA VAL A 43 -4.37 -3.77 -5.20
C VAL A 43 -4.83 -3.67 -3.76
N TRP A 44 -4.01 -4.13 -2.82
CA TRP A 44 -4.32 -4.06 -1.40
C TRP A 44 -4.52 -2.62 -0.95
N GLU A 45 -3.54 -1.73 -1.19
CA GLU A 45 -3.60 -0.33 -0.76
C GLU A 45 -4.69 0.48 -1.49
N ALA A 46 -4.98 0.19 -2.75
CA ALA A 46 -6.07 0.84 -3.50
C ALA A 46 -7.47 0.53 -2.93
N ARG A 47 -7.61 -0.52 -2.12
CA ARG A 47 -8.87 -0.93 -1.47
C ARG A 47 -9.03 -0.40 -0.05
N TRP A 48 -7.95 0.04 0.58
CA TRP A 48 -8.00 0.62 1.92
C TRP A 48 -8.20 2.13 1.85
N ALA A 49 -8.91 2.68 2.82
CA ALA A 49 -9.10 4.14 2.93
C ALA A 49 -7.84 4.82 3.50
N HIS A 50 -6.70 4.59 2.83
CA HIS A 50 -5.41 5.21 3.14
C HIS A 50 -5.08 6.29 2.10
N VAL A 51 -4.29 7.25 2.49
CA VAL A 51 -3.82 8.34 1.62
C VAL A 51 -2.69 7.90 0.68
N ASP A 52 -2.10 6.72 0.92
CA ASP A 52 -0.88 6.25 0.28
C ASP A 52 -1.00 6.12 -1.24
N MET A 53 -2.12 5.61 -1.75
CA MET A 53 -2.33 5.49 -3.19
C MET A 53 -2.50 6.84 -3.88
N VAL A 54 -3.19 7.78 -3.24
CA VAL A 54 -3.33 9.16 -3.74
C VAL A 54 -1.95 9.85 -3.77
N PHE A 55 -1.19 9.68 -2.70
CA PHE A 55 0.19 10.15 -2.62
C PHE A 55 1.07 9.56 -3.74
N CYS A 56 1.02 8.24 -3.96
CA CYS A 56 1.80 7.57 -5.00
C CYS A 56 1.44 8.04 -6.41
N CYS A 57 0.17 8.36 -6.66
CA CYS A 57 -0.28 8.97 -7.92
C CYS A 57 0.38 10.33 -8.14
N TRP A 58 0.30 11.23 -7.16
CA TRP A 58 0.91 12.57 -7.26
C TRP A 58 2.43 12.49 -7.35
N PHE A 59 3.05 11.63 -6.57
CA PHE A 59 4.49 11.38 -6.63
C PHE A 59 4.91 10.94 -8.04
N LEU A 60 4.24 9.94 -8.61
CA LEU A 60 4.60 9.40 -9.93
C LEU A 60 4.36 10.42 -11.05
N LEU A 61 3.29 11.21 -10.97
CA LEU A 61 3.05 12.31 -11.90
C LEU A 61 4.13 13.37 -11.80
N SER A 62 4.59 13.73 -10.59
CA SER A 62 5.67 14.68 -10.41
C SER A 62 6.98 14.17 -11.04
N VAL A 63 7.31 12.89 -10.82
CA VAL A 63 8.48 12.24 -11.42
C VAL A 63 8.35 12.17 -12.94
N TYR A 64 7.16 11.86 -13.46
CA TYR A 64 6.92 11.79 -14.91
C TYR A 64 7.14 13.13 -15.60
N PHE A 65 6.55 14.22 -15.09
CA PHE A 65 6.70 15.54 -15.72
C PHE A 65 8.12 16.08 -15.58
N ALA A 66 8.78 15.87 -14.44
CA ALA A 66 10.18 16.22 -14.28
C ALA A 66 11.09 15.42 -15.23
N ALA A 67 10.85 14.11 -15.37
CA ALA A 67 11.59 13.28 -16.31
C ALA A 67 11.42 13.73 -17.76
N ARG A 68 10.21 14.13 -18.18
CA ARG A 68 9.97 14.65 -19.53
C ARG A 68 10.83 15.87 -19.84
N THR A 69 10.99 16.77 -18.87
CA THR A 69 11.82 17.97 -19.02
C THR A 69 13.31 17.59 -19.01
N PHE A 70 13.77 16.83 -18.01
CA PHE A 70 15.19 16.53 -17.85
C PHE A 70 15.75 15.58 -18.92
N LEU A 71 14.91 14.71 -19.49
CA LEU A 71 15.31 13.80 -20.56
C LEU A 71 14.97 14.32 -21.97
N GLY A 72 14.60 15.58 -22.08
CA GLY A 72 14.43 16.26 -23.39
C GLY A 72 13.23 15.77 -24.22
N LYS A 73 12.21 15.18 -23.58
CA LYS A 73 10.95 14.77 -24.26
C LYS A 73 9.98 15.92 -24.48
N GLU A 74 10.26 17.05 -23.86
CA GLU A 74 9.45 18.25 -23.96
C GLU A 74 10.27 19.42 -24.51
N ARG A 75 9.73 20.11 -25.53
CA ARG A 75 10.44 21.22 -26.19
C ARG A 75 10.34 22.55 -25.44
N SER A 76 9.22 22.81 -24.74
CA SER A 76 8.98 24.10 -24.08
C SER A 76 9.79 24.27 -22.79
N GLY A 77 10.16 23.18 -22.14
CA GLY A 77 10.80 23.14 -20.83
C GLY A 77 9.91 23.66 -19.68
N TYR A 78 8.61 23.91 -19.91
CA TYR A 78 7.66 24.34 -18.87
C TYR A 78 6.90 23.17 -18.24
N GLY A 79 7.02 21.96 -18.77
CA GLY A 79 6.43 20.75 -18.16
C GLY A 79 6.90 20.50 -16.76
N ILE A 80 8.11 20.97 -16.40
CA ILE A 80 8.62 20.92 -15.03
C ILE A 80 7.68 21.61 -14.02
N LEU A 81 6.91 22.61 -14.44
CA LEU A 81 5.98 23.30 -13.54
C LEU A 81 4.85 22.40 -13.07
N TYR A 82 4.39 21.46 -13.91
CA TYR A 82 3.45 20.43 -13.49
C TYR A 82 4.04 19.50 -12.41
N ALA A 83 5.35 19.24 -12.48
CA ALA A 83 6.01 18.48 -11.41
C ALA A 83 5.89 19.17 -10.05
N TYR A 84 6.04 20.50 -9.98
CA TYR A 84 5.85 21.26 -8.73
C TYR A 84 4.40 21.27 -8.27
N VAL A 85 3.43 21.33 -9.18
CA VAL A 85 2.00 21.19 -8.84
C VAL A 85 1.78 19.85 -8.16
N PHE A 86 2.24 18.75 -8.76
CA PHE A 86 2.04 17.41 -8.19
C PHE A 86 2.86 17.16 -6.92
N MET A 87 4.05 17.75 -6.77
CA MET A 87 4.78 17.77 -5.50
C MET A 87 3.97 18.47 -4.40
N GLY A 88 3.36 19.62 -4.70
CA GLY A 88 2.49 20.33 -3.77
C GLY A 88 1.29 19.50 -3.32
N LEU A 89 0.60 18.85 -4.26
CA LEU A 89 -0.51 17.92 -3.96
C LEU A 89 -0.04 16.70 -3.15
N ALA A 90 1.15 16.18 -3.44
CA ALA A 90 1.74 15.09 -2.65
C ALA A 90 2.05 15.52 -1.22
N VAL A 91 2.55 16.75 -1.02
CA VAL A 91 2.79 17.32 0.33
C VAL A 91 1.49 17.51 1.08
N LEU A 92 0.44 18.03 0.46
CA LEU A 92 -0.89 18.14 1.08
C LEU A 92 -1.48 16.77 1.45
N THR A 93 -1.10 15.71 0.72
CA THR A 93 -1.62 14.36 0.96
C THR A 93 -0.87 13.62 2.08
N LYS A 94 0.46 13.71 2.12
CA LYS A 94 1.29 12.89 3.06
C LYS A 94 2.42 13.66 3.73
N GLY A 95 2.49 14.97 3.58
CA GLY A 95 3.50 15.81 4.20
C GLY A 95 4.81 15.90 3.40
N LEU A 96 5.89 16.33 4.08
CA LEU A 96 7.16 16.68 3.45
C LEU A 96 7.77 15.62 2.53
N ILE A 97 7.44 14.36 2.74
CA ILE A 97 7.88 13.24 1.88
C ILE A 97 7.47 13.45 0.40
N GLY A 98 6.42 14.24 0.15
CA GLY A 98 5.93 14.58 -1.18
C GLY A 98 6.90 15.40 -2.03
N VAL A 99 7.79 16.17 -1.41
CA VAL A 99 8.85 16.91 -2.09
C VAL A 99 10.21 16.25 -1.91
N VAL A 100 10.43 15.60 -0.76
CA VAL A 100 11.72 14.95 -0.45
C VAL A 100 12.01 13.79 -1.41
N LEU A 101 11.03 12.92 -1.69
CA LEU A 101 11.30 11.76 -2.57
C LEU A 101 11.59 12.18 -4.01
N PRO A 102 10.80 13.01 -4.71
CA PRO A 102 11.16 13.46 -6.06
C PRO A 102 12.50 14.20 -6.08
N GLY A 103 12.76 15.07 -5.08
CA GLY A 103 14.02 15.78 -4.94
C GLY A 103 15.21 14.83 -4.78
N LEU A 104 15.06 13.79 -3.95
CA LEU A 104 16.08 12.76 -3.75
C LEU A 104 16.34 11.96 -5.04
N VAL A 105 15.29 11.53 -5.74
CA VAL A 105 15.41 10.78 -7.00
C VAL A 105 16.20 11.57 -8.05
N PHE A 106 15.81 12.82 -8.31
CA PHE A 106 16.49 13.64 -9.30
C PHE A 106 17.82 14.18 -8.82
N GLY A 107 17.99 14.43 -7.52
CA GLY A 107 19.27 14.80 -6.93
C GLY A 107 20.32 13.70 -7.10
N VAL A 108 19.97 12.44 -6.76
CA VAL A 108 20.85 11.29 -6.99
C VAL A 108 21.14 11.10 -8.49
N PHE A 109 20.13 11.20 -9.33
CA PHE A 109 20.29 11.08 -10.78
C PHE A 109 21.21 12.16 -11.35
N MET A 110 21.07 13.41 -10.93
CA MET A 110 21.91 14.53 -11.32
C MET A 110 23.38 14.30 -10.90
N ILE A 111 23.61 13.85 -9.67
CA ILE A 111 24.97 13.55 -9.14
C ILE A 111 25.60 12.40 -9.93
N VAL A 112 24.88 11.31 -10.14
CA VAL A 112 25.39 10.14 -10.90
C VAL A 112 25.77 10.50 -12.32
N ARG A 113 24.96 11.33 -12.97
CA ARG A 113 25.24 11.79 -14.34
C ARG A 113 26.19 12.97 -14.45
N ARG A 114 26.48 13.65 -13.31
CA ARG A 114 27.23 14.91 -13.26
C ARG A 114 26.63 15.99 -14.17
N ASP A 115 25.30 15.98 -14.36
CA ASP A 115 24.59 16.90 -15.24
C ASP A 115 23.97 18.04 -14.42
N TRP A 116 24.80 19.03 -14.09
CA TRP A 116 24.37 20.22 -13.33
C TRP A 116 23.44 21.16 -14.10
N ARG A 117 23.29 20.96 -15.41
CA ARG A 117 22.33 21.73 -16.23
C ARG A 117 20.88 21.46 -15.80
N MET A 118 20.64 20.37 -15.16
CA MET A 118 19.33 20.06 -14.57
C MET A 118 18.85 21.10 -13.56
N ILE A 119 19.76 21.79 -12.84
CA ILE A 119 19.39 22.87 -11.91
C ILE A 119 18.74 24.02 -12.66
N ALA A 120 19.31 24.45 -13.79
CA ALA A 120 18.72 25.49 -14.62
C ALA A 120 17.40 25.02 -15.26
N ALA A 121 17.36 23.77 -15.74
CA ALA A 121 16.16 23.17 -16.32
C ALA A 121 15.02 23.00 -15.31
N ALA A 122 15.33 22.89 -14.02
CA ALA A 122 14.35 22.81 -12.95
C ALA A 122 13.54 24.10 -12.76
N LYS A 123 13.97 25.25 -13.32
CA LYS A 123 13.26 26.53 -13.25
C LYS A 123 12.76 26.84 -11.82
N LEU A 124 13.65 26.71 -10.82
CA LEU A 124 13.32 26.84 -9.39
C LEU A 124 12.60 28.17 -9.07
N HIS A 125 12.97 29.25 -9.78
CA HIS A 125 12.38 30.60 -9.62
C HIS A 125 10.87 30.65 -9.97
N LEU A 126 10.37 29.73 -10.79
CA LEU A 126 8.94 29.59 -11.11
C LEU A 126 8.30 28.44 -10.33
N GLY A 127 9.03 27.35 -10.18
CA GLY A 127 8.51 26.13 -9.56
C GLY A 127 8.26 26.29 -8.05
N ILE A 128 9.19 26.94 -7.32
CA ILE A 128 9.04 27.16 -5.88
C ILE A 128 7.81 28.03 -5.55
N PRO A 129 7.56 29.18 -6.22
CA PRO A 129 6.33 29.94 -6.01
C PRO A 129 5.05 29.14 -6.26
N ILE A 130 5.00 28.31 -7.32
CA ILE A 130 3.85 27.44 -7.62
C ILE A 130 3.65 26.43 -6.48
N PHE A 131 4.71 25.76 -6.05
CA PHE A 131 4.68 24.82 -4.95
C PHE A 131 4.18 25.46 -3.65
N LEU A 132 4.71 26.65 -3.29
CA LEU A 132 4.30 27.40 -2.11
C LEU A 132 2.83 27.87 -2.21
N LEU A 133 2.39 28.32 -3.39
CA LEU A 133 1.00 28.73 -3.61
C LEU A 133 0.01 27.60 -3.32
N ILE A 134 0.39 26.36 -3.59
CA ILE A 134 -0.44 25.17 -3.34
C ILE A 134 -0.38 24.76 -1.87
N THR A 135 0.80 24.80 -1.25
CA THR A 135 0.99 24.21 0.08
C THR A 135 0.73 25.19 1.21
N VAL A 136 1.22 26.43 1.12
CA VAL A 136 1.19 27.40 2.22
C VAL A 136 -0.23 27.74 2.69
N PRO A 137 -1.25 27.94 1.81
CA PRO A 137 -2.58 28.30 2.29
C PRO A 137 -3.16 27.27 3.28
N TRP A 138 -3.01 25.97 3.00
CA TRP A 138 -3.47 24.94 3.92
C TRP A 138 -2.73 24.94 5.25
N PHE A 139 -1.40 24.98 5.20
CA PHE A 139 -0.59 25.00 6.45
C PHE A 139 -0.84 26.26 7.27
N TYR A 140 -1.05 27.41 6.61
CA TYR A 140 -1.40 28.64 7.29
C TYR A 140 -2.75 28.55 8.00
N LEU A 141 -3.80 28.05 7.32
CA LEU A 141 -5.13 27.90 7.91
C LEU A 141 -5.13 26.93 9.10
N VAL A 142 -4.43 25.82 8.99
CA VAL A 142 -4.31 24.84 10.08
C VAL A 142 -3.52 25.43 11.25
N GLN A 143 -2.47 26.21 10.98
CA GLN A 143 -1.69 26.91 12.01
C GLN A 143 -2.59 27.87 12.81
N GLN A 144 -3.42 28.64 12.13
CA GLN A 144 -4.37 29.54 12.77
C GLN A 144 -5.45 28.78 13.58
N ALA A 145 -5.99 27.71 13.02
CA ALA A 145 -7.06 26.93 13.66
C ALA A 145 -6.60 26.14 14.90
N THR A 146 -5.28 25.92 15.08
CA THR A 146 -4.73 25.07 16.15
C THR A 146 -3.75 25.79 17.06
N ASP A 147 -3.69 27.13 17.03
CA ASP A 147 -2.76 27.94 17.81
C ASP A 147 -1.30 27.45 17.73
N GLY A 148 -0.88 27.02 16.55
CA GLY A 148 0.48 26.56 16.29
C GLY A 148 0.83 25.14 16.73
N ARG A 149 -0.01 24.47 17.47
CA ARG A 149 0.28 23.13 18.03
C ARG A 149 0.44 22.07 16.96
N TRP A 150 -0.47 22.07 15.99
CA TRP A 150 -0.47 21.05 14.93
C TRP A 150 0.80 21.07 14.09
N LEU A 151 1.29 22.22 13.67
CA LEU A 151 2.46 22.33 12.81
C LEU A 151 3.73 21.89 13.52
N SER A 152 3.89 22.23 14.81
CA SER A 152 5.03 21.78 15.61
C SER A 152 5.04 20.26 15.81
N GLU A 153 3.88 19.65 16.10
CA GLU A 153 3.74 18.20 16.21
C GLU A 153 3.95 17.51 14.86
N PHE A 154 3.41 18.07 13.79
CA PHE A 154 3.51 17.50 12.44
C PHE A 154 4.96 17.48 11.95
N ILE A 155 5.70 18.57 12.05
CA ILE A 155 7.09 18.63 11.58
C ILE A 155 8.01 17.84 12.51
N TYR A 156 7.94 18.07 13.82
CA TYR A 156 8.89 17.49 14.75
C TYR A 156 8.60 16.01 15.05
N ILE A 157 7.35 15.67 15.46
CA ILE A 157 7.00 14.33 15.90
C ILE A 157 6.80 13.39 14.71
N HIS A 158 6.01 13.82 13.71
CA HIS A 158 5.63 12.93 12.60
C HIS A 158 6.67 12.80 11.51
N HIS A 159 7.63 13.73 11.38
CA HIS A 159 8.68 13.64 10.38
C HIS A 159 10.04 13.35 11.01
N PHE A 160 10.59 14.25 11.84
CA PHE A 160 11.94 14.09 12.39
C PHE A 160 12.04 12.94 13.40
N LYS A 161 11.24 12.96 14.45
CA LYS A 161 11.30 11.95 15.51
C LYS A 161 10.97 10.55 15.00
N ARG A 162 10.05 10.44 14.04
CA ARG A 162 9.72 9.16 13.40
C ARG A 162 10.87 8.59 12.58
N TYR A 163 11.60 9.44 11.87
CA TYR A 163 12.72 9.00 11.03
C TYR A 163 13.93 8.59 11.88
N VAL A 164 14.28 9.38 12.93
CA VAL A 164 15.52 9.23 13.71
C VAL A 164 15.35 8.39 14.97
N ALA A 165 14.20 8.48 15.66
CA ALA A 165 14.01 7.88 16.98
C ALA A 165 12.98 6.72 17.03
N GLY A 166 12.37 6.34 15.90
CA GLY A 166 11.47 5.20 15.76
C GLY A 166 10.24 5.26 16.67
N ALA A 167 9.19 5.98 16.26
CA ALA A 167 7.92 5.99 17.00
C ALA A 167 7.08 4.76 16.63
N GLY A 168 7.23 3.66 17.38
CA GLY A 168 6.25 2.56 17.40
C GLY A 168 6.42 1.42 16.38
N HIS A 169 7.24 1.55 15.32
CA HIS A 169 7.44 0.51 14.29
C HIS A 169 8.93 0.33 13.94
N ARG A 170 9.75 0.10 14.97
CA ARG A 170 11.16 -0.23 14.75
C ARG A 170 11.28 -1.60 14.09
N GLN A 171 11.98 -1.66 12.97
CA GLN A 171 12.24 -2.88 12.23
C GLN A 171 13.74 -2.98 11.88
N PRO A 172 14.29 -4.20 11.74
CA PRO A 172 15.68 -4.40 11.40
C PRO A 172 16.01 -3.83 10.01
N PHE A 173 17.30 -3.60 9.74
CA PHE A 173 17.75 -3.03 8.47
C PHE A 173 17.37 -3.88 7.25
N TYR A 174 17.28 -5.21 7.41
CA TYR A 174 16.93 -6.16 6.35
C TYR A 174 15.39 -6.32 6.14
N TYR A 175 14.55 -5.56 6.84
CA TYR A 175 13.08 -5.65 6.77
C TYR A 175 12.55 -5.63 5.34
N TYR A 176 13.06 -4.72 4.52
CA TYR A 176 12.61 -4.61 3.14
C TYR A 176 13.11 -5.70 2.22
N LEU A 177 14.16 -6.41 2.59
CA LEU A 177 14.63 -7.58 1.84
C LEU A 177 13.61 -8.74 1.89
N THR A 178 12.84 -8.81 2.96
CA THR A 178 11.81 -9.84 3.15
C THR A 178 10.42 -9.38 2.68
N THR A 179 10.06 -8.12 2.94
CA THR A 179 8.70 -7.62 2.64
C THR A 179 8.52 -7.23 1.17
N LEU A 180 9.51 -6.59 0.55
CA LEU A 180 9.39 -6.17 -0.85
C LEU A 180 9.15 -7.33 -1.82
N PRO A 181 9.84 -8.49 -1.71
CA PRO A 181 9.53 -9.65 -2.54
C PRO A 181 8.10 -10.16 -2.37
N ALA A 182 7.59 -10.20 -1.14
CA ALA A 182 6.23 -10.65 -0.87
C ALA A 182 5.17 -9.69 -1.40
N ASP A 183 5.40 -8.39 -1.24
CA ASP A 183 4.50 -7.33 -1.66
C ASP A 183 4.32 -7.23 -3.18
N PHE A 184 5.34 -7.65 -3.92
CA PHE A 184 5.35 -7.57 -5.37
C PHE A 184 5.06 -8.90 -6.08
N LEU A 185 4.62 -9.93 -5.33
CA LEU A 185 4.19 -11.20 -5.94
C LEU A 185 3.02 -10.99 -6.92
N PRO A 186 2.95 -11.80 -8.01
CA PRO A 186 3.91 -12.85 -8.39
C PRO A 186 5.12 -12.30 -9.16
N TRP A 187 5.16 -11.02 -9.42
CA TRP A 187 6.12 -10.36 -10.30
C TRP A 187 7.55 -10.37 -9.77
N THR A 188 7.74 -10.55 -8.47
CA THR A 188 9.08 -10.68 -7.84
C THR A 188 9.89 -11.81 -8.44
N ILE A 189 9.23 -12.90 -8.85
CA ILE A 189 9.89 -14.05 -9.47
C ILE A 189 10.61 -13.65 -10.75
N PHE A 190 10.04 -12.69 -11.47
CA PHE A 190 10.63 -12.12 -12.68
C PHE A 190 11.62 -10.99 -12.38
N ALA A 191 11.48 -10.31 -11.23
CA ALA A 191 12.40 -9.25 -10.83
C ALA A 191 13.78 -9.79 -10.47
N ILE A 192 13.87 -10.93 -9.77
CA ILE A 192 15.13 -11.54 -9.37
C ILE A 192 16.02 -11.86 -10.60
N PRO A 193 15.51 -12.55 -11.61
CA PRO A 193 16.23 -12.80 -12.84
C PRO A 193 16.56 -11.53 -13.63
N ALA A 194 15.63 -10.58 -13.68
CA ALA A 194 15.88 -9.29 -14.30
C ALA A 194 17.05 -8.53 -13.63
N LEU A 195 17.25 -8.73 -12.33
CA LEU A 195 18.36 -8.16 -11.59
C LEU A 195 19.68 -8.93 -11.80
N ILE A 196 19.61 -10.27 -11.93
CA ILE A 196 20.78 -11.13 -12.05
C ILE A 196 21.29 -11.20 -13.49
N SER A 197 20.39 -11.15 -14.48
CA SER A 197 20.79 -11.17 -15.88
C SER A 197 21.60 -9.91 -16.22
N ARG A 198 22.79 -10.08 -16.72
CA ARG A 198 23.68 -8.96 -17.12
C ARG A 198 23.08 -8.06 -18.21
N TRP A 199 21.98 -8.50 -18.83
CA TRP A 199 21.37 -7.86 -19.99
C TRP A 199 20.57 -6.57 -19.66
N PRO A 200 19.59 -6.56 -18.71
CA PRO A 200 18.85 -5.35 -18.40
C PRO A 200 19.72 -4.28 -17.76
N TYR A 201 20.74 -4.68 -16.97
CA TYR A 201 21.68 -3.74 -16.36
C TYR A 201 22.51 -2.98 -17.41
N ARG A 202 23.02 -3.69 -18.43
CA ARG A 202 23.78 -3.06 -19.52
C ARG A 202 22.91 -2.17 -20.40
N GLN A 203 21.67 -2.56 -20.68
CA GLN A 203 20.76 -1.70 -21.44
C GLN A 203 20.21 -0.55 -20.60
N ALA A 204 19.80 -0.77 -19.35
CA ALA A 204 19.38 0.29 -18.45
C ALA A 204 20.50 1.34 -18.27
N LEU A 205 21.76 0.90 -18.18
CA LEU A 205 22.90 1.82 -18.11
C LEU A 205 23.19 2.55 -19.43
N LYS A 206 22.79 2.00 -20.59
CA LYS A 206 22.91 2.67 -21.90
C LYS A 206 21.83 3.71 -22.13
N HIS A 207 20.62 3.49 -21.61
CA HIS A 207 19.49 4.39 -21.75
C HIS A 207 19.36 5.33 -20.55
N VAL A 208 19.29 6.62 -20.81
CA VAL A 208 19.19 7.65 -19.76
C VAL A 208 17.97 7.43 -18.84
N ALA A 209 16.84 7.01 -19.41
CA ALA A 209 15.64 6.67 -18.64
C ALA A 209 15.83 5.44 -17.73
N GLY A 210 16.59 4.44 -18.19
CA GLY A 210 16.95 3.29 -17.35
C GLY A 210 17.83 3.67 -16.17
N GLN A 211 18.80 4.57 -16.39
CA GLN A 211 19.61 5.13 -15.31
C GLN A 211 18.75 5.88 -14.28
N LEU A 212 17.77 6.66 -14.73
CA LEU A 212 16.81 7.32 -13.84
C LEU A 212 16.04 6.31 -13.00
N CYS A 213 15.54 5.23 -13.61
CA CYS A 213 14.82 4.18 -12.88
C CYS A 213 15.70 3.50 -11.81
N LEU A 214 16.98 3.24 -12.11
CA LEU A 214 17.92 2.69 -11.15
C LEU A 214 18.24 3.66 -10.01
N CYS A 215 18.47 4.94 -10.32
CA CYS A 215 18.66 5.98 -9.30
C CYS A 215 17.42 6.12 -8.41
N TRP A 216 16.24 6.09 -9.01
CA TRP A 216 14.98 6.15 -8.30
C TRP A 216 14.80 4.94 -7.37
N PHE A 217 15.00 3.71 -7.87
CA PHE A 217 14.93 2.49 -7.08
C PHE A 217 15.87 2.57 -5.86
N MET A 218 17.15 2.85 -6.11
CA MET A 218 18.17 2.89 -5.06
C MET A 218 17.95 4.03 -4.08
N ALA A 219 17.57 5.23 -4.55
CA ALA A 219 17.33 6.38 -3.70
C ALA A 219 16.21 6.12 -2.68
N ILE A 220 15.07 5.58 -3.13
CA ILE A 220 13.94 5.28 -2.24
C ILE A 220 14.24 4.11 -1.32
N LEU A 221 14.85 3.02 -1.84
CA LEU A 221 15.19 1.85 -1.03
C LEU A 221 16.16 2.24 0.09
N LEU A 222 17.24 2.95 -0.22
CA LEU A 222 18.22 3.38 0.77
C LEU A 222 17.61 4.36 1.78
N PHE A 223 16.82 5.34 1.33
CA PHE A 223 16.19 6.32 2.19
C PHE A 223 15.34 5.66 3.28
N PHE A 224 14.49 4.70 2.91
CA PHE A 224 13.64 4.02 3.90
C PHE A 224 14.37 2.92 4.67
N THR A 225 15.41 2.30 4.10
CA THR A 225 16.22 1.32 4.83
C THR A 225 16.99 1.96 5.97
N LEU A 226 17.47 3.20 5.79
CA LEU A 226 18.19 3.97 6.81
C LEU A 226 17.26 4.53 7.90
N ALA A 227 15.96 4.64 7.64
CA ALA A 227 15.00 5.11 8.63
C ALA A 227 14.77 4.04 9.73
N ASP A 228 14.65 4.46 11.00
CA ASP A 228 14.35 3.56 12.12
C ASP A 228 12.93 2.98 12.03
N THR A 229 11.96 3.81 11.68
CA THR A 229 10.58 3.38 11.46
C THR A 229 10.41 2.85 10.04
N LYS A 230 10.10 1.56 9.92
CA LYS A 230 9.86 0.91 8.63
C LYS A 230 8.43 0.36 8.56
N ARG A 231 7.79 0.58 7.42
CA ARG A 231 6.50 -0.03 7.07
C ARG A 231 6.57 -0.51 5.63
N ASP A 232 5.91 -1.61 5.37
CA ASP A 232 5.80 -2.24 4.05
C ASP A 232 5.31 -1.26 2.97
N LEU A 233 4.26 -0.49 3.26
CA LEU A 233 3.69 0.51 2.34
C LEU A 233 4.63 1.67 1.96
N TYR A 234 5.76 1.87 2.66
CA TYR A 234 6.70 2.95 2.33
C TYR A 234 7.43 2.75 1.01
N LEU A 235 7.52 1.49 0.55
CA LEU A 235 8.13 1.17 -0.74
C LEU A 235 7.17 1.24 -1.93
N LEU A 236 5.90 1.58 -1.75
CA LEU A 236 4.94 1.77 -2.85
C LEU A 236 5.48 2.68 -3.98
N PRO A 237 6.11 3.85 -3.69
CA PRO A 237 6.66 4.72 -4.73
C PRO A 237 7.81 4.11 -5.54
N LEU A 238 8.38 2.97 -5.08
CA LEU A 238 9.45 2.25 -5.76
C LEU A 238 8.91 1.20 -6.76
N LEU A 239 7.71 0.66 -6.55
CA LEU A 239 7.15 -0.41 -7.38
C LEU A 239 7.09 -0.09 -8.88
N PRO A 240 6.85 1.16 -9.32
CA PRO A 240 6.91 1.52 -10.74
C PRO A 240 8.23 1.17 -11.41
N THR A 241 9.36 1.36 -10.72
CA THR A 241 10.68 1.04 -11.29
C THR A 241 10.87 -0.46 -11.47
N MET A 242 10.37 -1.27 -10.54
CA MET A 242 10.39 -2.74 -10.65
C MET A 242 9.49 -3.20 -11.82
N ALA A 243 8.31 -2.62 -11.94
CA ALA A 243 7.40 -2.94 -13.04
C ALA A 243 8.03 -2.62 -14.42
N LEU A 244 8.68 -1.46 -14.55
CA LEU A 244 9.41 -1.07 -15.77
C LEU A 244 10.60 -1.98 -16.05
N LEU A 245 11.35 -2.37 -15.03
CA LEU A 245 12.48 -3.29 -15.15
C LEU A 245 12.02 -4.65 -15.69
N ILE A 246 10.96 -5.23 -15.11
CA ILE A 246 10.42 -6.51 -15.55
C ILE A 246 9.84 -6.36 -16.97
N ALA A 247 9.08 -5.29 -17.25
CA ALA A 247 8.48 -5.06 -18.56
C ALA A 247 9.53 -4.96 -19.67
N SER A 248 10.62 -4.23 -19.43
CA SER A 248 11.72 -4.10 -20.38
C SER A 248 12.49 -5.42 -20.56
N HIS A 249 12.63 -6.20 -19.50
CA HIS A 249 13.25 -7.53 -19.56
C HIS A 249 12.34 -8.55 -20.27
N TRP A 250 11.02 -8.45 -20.09
CA TRP A 250 10.06 -9.36 -20.74
C TRP A 250 10.21 -9.38 -22.26
N GLU A 251 10.47 -8.24 -22.85
CA GLU A 251 10.70 -8.14 -24.30
C GLU A 251 11.98 -8.85 -24.75
N SER A 252 13.01 -8.88 -23.87
CA SER A 252 14.29 -9.53 -24.17
C SER A 252 14.28 -11.06 -23.94
N LEU A 253 13.35 -11.59 -23.13
CA LEU A 253 13.23 -13.04 -22.90
C LEU A 253 12.88 -13.84 -24.17
N GLY A 254 12.44 -13.16 -25.24
CA GLY A 254 12.20 -13.75 -26.56
C GLY A 254 13.46 -13.96 -27.40
N ASP A 255 14.62 -13.39 -27.01
CA ASP A 255 15.85 -13.53 -27.75
C ASP A 255 16.54 -14.85 -27.38
N GLU A 256 16.57 -15.81 -28.31
CA GLU A 256 17.09 -17.18 -28.10
C GLU A 256 18.61 -17.24 -27.81
N ARG A 257 19.32 -16.14 -27.95
CA ARG A 257 20.78 -16.11 -27.80
C ARG A 257 21.28 -16.07 -26.35
N ASP A 258 20.37 -15.95 -25.39
CA ASP A 258 20.71 -15.84 -23.96
C ASP A 258 20.43 -17.13 -23.18
N ALA A 259 21.47 -17.89 -22.86
CA ALA A 259 21.41 -19.06 -21.98
C ALA A 259 20.73 -18.77 -20.58
N PRO A 260 20.90 -17.60 -19.95
CA PRO A 260 20.17 -17.23 -18.74
C PRO A 260 18.63 -17.27 -18.90
N GLY A 261 18.11 -16.95 -20.08
CA GLY A 261 16.66 -16.96 -20.36
C GLY A 261 16.02 -18.35 -20.24
N ALA A 262 16.74 -19.39 -20.64
CA ALA A 262 16.23 -20.76 -20.53
C ALA A 262 16.10 -21.22 -19.06
N TYR A 263 17.16 -21.01 -18.26
CA TYR A 263 17.15 -21.36 -16.83
C TYR A 263 16.02 -20.64 -16.09
N LEU A 264 15.84 -19.36 -16.40
CA LEU A 264 14.78 -18.54 -15.82
C LEU A 264 13.39 -19.05 -16.13
N ARG A 265 13.15 -19.46 -17.39
CA ARG A 265 11.87 -20.05 -17.80
C ARG A 265 11.56 -21.31 -17.00
N TRP A 266 12.53 -22.20 -16.83
CA TRP A 266 12.36 -23.40 -16.02
C TRP A 266 12.07 -23.10 -14.56
N LEU A 267 12.78 -22.12 -13.96
CA LEU A 267 12.56 -21.71 -12.59
C LEU A 267 11.15 -21.13 -12.39
N THR A 268 10.72 -20.24 -13.29
CA THR A 268 9.39 -19.63 -13.20
C THR A 268 8.28 -20.62 -13.52
N ALA A 269 8.45 -21.50 -14.51
CA ALA A 269 7.51 -22.59 -14.78
C ALA A 269 7.38 -23.53 -13.59
N GLY A 270 8.51 -23.90 -12.96
CA GLY A 270 8.54 -24.69 -11.73
C GLY A 270 7.78 -24.01 -10.57
N PHE A 271 7.95 -22.72 -10.39
CA PHE A 271 7.18 -21.98 -9.39
C PHE A 271 5.66 -22.06 -9.64
N PHE A 272 5.21 -21.83 -10.88
CA PHE A 272 3.79 -21.92 -11.19
C PHE A 272 3.26 -23.36 -11.11
N ALA A 273 4.09 -24.36 -11.43
CA ALA A 273 3.74 -25.77 -11.21
C ALA A 273 3.57 -26.09 -9.71
N LEU A 274 4.48 -25.60 -8.86
CA LEU A 274 4.36 -25.73 -7.40
C LEU A 274 3.13 -24.99 -6.86
N LEU A 275 2.81 -23.82 -7.40
CA LEU A 275 1.60 -23.09 -7.03
C LEU A 275 0.33 -23.86 -7.43
N THR A 276 0.32 -24.51 -8.59
CA THR A 276 -0.76 -25.41 -9.03
C THR A 276 -0.94 -26.57 -8.06
N LEU A 277 0.15 -27.23 -7.69
CA LEU A 277 0.14 -28.35 -6.76
C LEU A 277 -0.33 -27.89 -5.37
N GLY A 278 0.16 -26.78 -4.87
CA GLY A 278 -0.28 -26.20 -3.60
C GLY A 278 -1.78 -25.88 -3.62
N ALA A 279 -2.26 -25.22 -4.67
CA ALA A 279 -3.68 -24.89 -4.83
C ALA A 279 -4.58 -26.13 -4.88
N PHE A 280 -4.09 -27.24 -5.42
CA PHE A 280 -4.82 -28.52 -5.44
C PHE A 280 -5.11 -29.06 -4.03
N PHE A 281 -4.18 -28.89 -3.08
CA PHE A 281 -4.35 -29.38 -1.71
C PHE A 281 -5.12 -28.40 -0.78
N VAL A 282 -5.28 -27.15 -1.18
CA VAL A 282 -5.96 -26.15 -0.34
C VAL A 282 -7.40 -26.56 0.04
N PRO A 283 -8.26 -27.04 -0.87
CA PRO A 283 -9.63 -27.43 -0.51
C PRO A 283 -9.69 -28.54 0.55
N ALA A 284 -8.81 -29.54 0.45
CA ALA A 284 -8.75 -30.63 1.43
C ALA A 284 -8.27 -30.13 2.82
N ALA A 285 -7.25 -29.27 2.85
CA ALA A 285 -6.76 -28.69 4.07
C ALA A 285 -7.82 -27.77 4.72
N VAL A 286 -8.52 -26.98 3.92
CA VAL A 286 -9.61 -26.10 4.39
C VAL A 286 -10.77 -26.95 4.92
N TRP A 287 -11.16 -27.99 4.24
CA TRP A 287 -12.21 -28.89 4.69
C TRP A 287 -11.90 -29.46 6.09
N TRP A 288 -10.64 -29.85 6.30
CA TRP A 288 -10.21 -30.44 7.57
C TRP A 288 -10.19 -29.45 8.74
N HIS A 289 -9.72 -28.22 8.51
CA HIS A 289 -9.49 -27.24 9.57
C HIS A 289 -10.62 -26.22 9.74
N ARG A 290 -11.23 -25.81 8.65
CA ARG A 290 -12.23 -24.74 8.58
C ARG A 290 -13.24 -25.00 7.46
N PRO A 291 -14.15 -25.98 7.61
CA PRO A 291 -15.10 -26.36 6.55
C PRO A 291 -16.01 -25.20 6.12
N ASP A 292 -16.28 -24.25 7.03
CA ASP A 292 -17.03 -23.02 6.77
C ASP A 292 -16.35 -22.07 5.76
N ALA A 293 -15.02 -22.15 5.62
CA ALA A 293 -14.25 -21.35 4.69
C ALA A 293 -14.14 -21.99 3.28
N LEU A 294 -14.53 -23.26 3.11
CA LEU A 294 -14.34 -23.99 1.85
C LEU A 294 -15.05 -23.28 0.68
N LEU A 295 -16.33 -23.00 0.83
CA LEU A 295 -17.13 -22.39 -0.25
C LEU A 295 -16.60 -20.98 -0.64
N PRO A 296 -16.27 -20.09 0.29
CA PRO A 296 -15.64 -18.81 -0.02
C PRO A 296 -14.26 -18.90 -0.69
N LEU A 297 -13.46 -19.93 -0.38
CA LEU A 297 -12.10 -20.08 -0.91
C LEU A 297 -12.06 -20.83 -2.26
N LEU A 298 -13.08 -21.65 -2.56
CA LEU A 298 -13.09 -22.51 -3.72
C LEU A 298 -12.88 -21.75 -5.05
N PRO A 299 -13.55 -20.63 -5.36
CA PRO A 299 -13.32 -19.91 -6.61
C PRO A 299 -11.88 -19.44 -6.78
N ALA A 300 -11.26 -18.91 -5.73
CA ALA A 300 -9.87 -18.46 -5.78
C ALA A 300 -8.88 -19.62 -5.96
N THR A 301 -9.13 -20.77 -5.32
CA THR A 301 -8.29 -21.96 -5.46
C THR A 301 -8.38 -22.56 -6.85
N LEU A 302 -9.58 -22.62 -7.46
CA LEU A 302 -9.76 -23.08 -8.83
C LEU A 302 -9.06 -22.16 -9.84
N VAL A 303 -9.17 -20.84 -9.66
CA VAL A 303 -8.47 -19.85 -10.49
C VAL A 303 -6.95 -20.02 -10.35
N LEU A 304 -6.44 -20.14 -9.12
CA LEU A 304 -5.02 -20.35 -8.88
C LEU A 304 -4.52 -21.66 -9.49
N MET A 305 -5.25 -22.74 -9.33
CA MET A 305 -4.88 -24.04 -9.86
C MET A 305 -4.85 -24.05 -11.41
N SER A 306 -5.94 -23.65 -12.05
CA SER A 306 -6.05 -23.69 -13.51
C SER A 306 -5.17 -22.63 -14.19
N GLY A 307 -5.15 -21.40 -13.64
CA GLY A 307 -4.37 -20.31 -14.19
C GLY A 307 -2.87 -20.52 -14.06
N SER A 308 -2.40 -21.03 -12.91
CA SER A 308 -0.96 -21.31 -12.74
C SER A 308 -0.49 -22.51 -13.59
N ALA A 309 -1.32 -23.53 -13.78
CA ALA A 309 -1.04 -24.61 -14.71
C ALA A 309 -0.89 -24.10 -16.16
N LEU A 310 -1.80 -23.20 -16.57
CA LEU A 310 -1.76 -22.59 -17.90
C LEU A 310 -0.50 -21.73 -18.09
N VAL A 311 -0.14 -20.92 -17.09
CA VAL A 311 1.11 -20.12 -17.11
C VAL A 311 2.34 -21.02 -17.24
N ALA A 312 2.43 -22.08 -16.41
CA ALA A 312 3.54 -23.04 -16.48
C ALA A 312 3.64 -23.67 -17.88
N THR A 313 2.52 -24.09 -18.47
CA THR A 313 2.45 -24.68 -19.81
C THR A 313 2.99 -23.71 -20.87
N TYR A 314 2.53 -22.45 -20.89
CA TYR A 314 3.00 -21.47 -21.87
C TYR A 314 4.48 -21.10 -21.70
N LEU A 315 4.98 -21.04 -20.45
CA LEU A 315 6.41 -20.83 -20.21
C LEU A 315 7.26 -22.00 -20.73
N LEU A 316 6.82 -23.26 -20.55
CA LEU A 316 7.49 -24.44 -21.07
C LEU A 316 7.46 -24.49 -22.58
N GLN A 317 6.34 -24.09 -23.21
CA GLN A 317 6.16 -23.99 -24.67
C GLN A 317 6.86 -22.79 -25.31
N ARG A 318 7.53 -21.93 -24.50
CA ARG A 318 8.19 -20.69 -24.93
C ARG A 318 7.23 -19.63 -25.50
N GLU A 319 5.95 -19.71 -25.20
CA GLU A 319 4.95 -18.77 -25.64
C GLU A 319 4.83 -17.57 -24.69
N LEU A 320 5.88 -16.74 -24.61
CA LEU A 320 6.02 -15.68 -23.62
C LEU A 320 4.88 -14.65 -23.63
N SER A 321 4.35 -14.31 -24.80
CA SER A 321 3.21 -13.37 -24.91
C SER A 321 1.94 -13.99 -24.30
N ARG A 322 1.68 -15.28 -24.53
CA ARG A 322 0.55 -15.99 -23.92
C ARG A 322 0.75 -16.19 -22.41
N ALA A 323 1.99 -16.48 -21.99
CA ALA A 323 2.34 -16.56 -20.58
C ALA A 323 2.06 -15.25 -19.84
N LEU A 324 2.45 -14.11 -20.43
CA LEU A 324 2.16 -12.78 -19.84
C LEU A 324 0.65 -12.52 -19.69
N ILE A 325 -0.11 -12.79 -20.77
CA ILE A 325 -1.57 -12.65 -20.73
C ILE A 325 -2.18 -13.58 -19.67
N ALA A 326 -1.71 -14.82 -19.60
CA ALA A 326 -2.18 -15.78 -18.61
C ALA A 326 -1.87 -15.35 -17.17
N ILE A 327 -0.69 -14.77 -16.89
CA ILE A 327 -0.35 -14.25 -15.56
C ILE A 327 -1.26 -13.07 -15.19
N VAL A 328 -1.44 -12.13 -16.11
CA VAL A 328 -2.31 -10.96 -15.87
C VAL A 328 -3.75 -11.42 -15.65
N ALA A 329 -4.26 -12.34 -16.46
CA ALA A 329 -5.59 -12.91 -16.31
C ALA A 329 -5.73 -13.67 -14.98
N LEU A 330 -4.77 -14.54 -14.63
CA LEU A 330 -4.73 -15.27 -13.38
C LEU A 330 -4.83 -14.31 -12.18
N MET A 331 -3.98 -13.28 -12.14
CA MET A 331 -3.98 -12.31 -11.03
C MET A 331 -5.28 -11.51 -10.98
N THR A 332 -5.77 -11.08 -12.13
CA THR A 332 -7.04 -10.34 -12.21
C THR A 332 -8.20 -11.18 -11.68
N LEU A 333 -8.33 -12.43 -12.15
CA LEU A 333 -9.39 -13.34 -11.70
C LEU A 333 -9.24 -13.73 -10.23
N ALA A 334 -8.01 -13.93 -9.74
CA ALA A 334 -7.74 -14.18 -8.33
C ALA A 334 -8.12 -12.99 -7.44
N ILE A 335 -7.83 -11.77 -7.88
CA ILE A 335 -8.25 -10.55 -7.20
C ILE A 335 -9.77 -10.43 -7.15
N PHE A 336 -10.47 -10.70 -8.26
CA PHE A 336 -11.93 -10.70 -8.29
C PHE A 336 -12.53 -11.80 -7.40
N ALA A 337 -12.01 -13.01 -7.45
CA ALA A 337 -12.44 -14.10 -6.57
C ALA A 337 -12.23 -13.76 -5.08
N ALA A 338 -11.08 -13.18 -4.74
CA ALA A 338 -10.83 -12.71 -3.39
C ALA A 338 -11.81 -11.57 -3.00
N ALA A 339 -12.07 -10.63 -3.90
CA ALA A 339 -12.97 -9.51 -3.64
C ALA A 339 -14.42 -9.92 -3.43
N LEU A 340 -14.89 -10.90 -4.19
CA LEU A 340 -16.30 -11.32 -4.18
C LEU A 340 -16.58 -12.42 -3.15
N CYS A 341 -15.59 -13.25 -2.84
CA CYS A 341 -15.79 -14.44 -1.99
C CYS A 341 -15.00 -14.38 -0.68
N ILE A 342 -13.69 -14.11 -0.74
CA ILE A 342 -12.82 -14.19 0.45
C ILE A 342 -13.00 -12.99 1.37
N PHE A 343 -13.01 -11.77 0.83
CA PHE A 343 -13.12 -10.57 1.69
C PHE A 343 -14.47 -10.44 2.38
N PRO A 344 -15.62 -10.73 1.75
CA PRO A 344 -16.89 -10.79 2.47
C PRO A 344 -16.91 -11.84 3.58
N TYR A 345 -16.30 -13.01 3.36
CA TYR A 345 -16.17 -14.03 4.40
C TYR A 345 -15.30 -13.52 5.56
N LEU A 346 -14.13 -12.93 5.27
CA LEU A 346 -13.25 -12.37 6.29
C LEU A 346 -13.84 -11.17 7.04
N GLU A 347 -14.73 -10.40 6.40
CA GLU A 347 -15.43 -9.27 7.02
C GLU A 347 -16.21 -9.73 8.25
N ASN A 348 -16.81 -10.93 8.23
CA ASN A 348 -17.54 -11.49 9.36
C ASN A 348 -16.66 -11.70 10.62
N PHE A 349 -15.34 -11.77 10.46
CA PHE A 349 -14.39 -11.97 11.57
C PHE A 349 -13.60 -10.71 11.93
N LYS A 350 -13.49 -9.75 11.00
CA LYS A 350 -12.64 -8.56 11.18
C LYS A 350 -13.44 -7.30 11.49
N SER A 351 -14.66 -7.21 10.98
CA SER A 351 -15.45 -6.00 11.09
C SER A 351 -16.31 -6.02 12.35
N PRO A 352 -16.30 -4.98 13.16
CA PRO A 352 -17.22 -4.81 14.27
C PRO A 352 -18.62 -4.37 13.81
N ARG A 353 -18.88 -4.30 12.49
CA ARG A 353 -20.12 -3.75 11.94
C ARG A 353 -21.35 -4.43 12.50
N ALA A 354 -21.40 -5.76 12.49
CA ALA A 354 -22.56 -6.50 12.97
C ALA A 354 -22.84 -6.19 14.44
N PHE A 355 -21.81 -6.22 15.27
CA PHE A 355 -21.91 -5.93 16.69
C PHE A 355 -22.24 -4.46 16.97
N ALA A 356 -21.64 -3.53 16.21
CA ALA A 356 -21.97 -2.11 16.34
C ALA A 356 -23.42 -1.77 15.96
N LEU A 357 -24.00 -2.48 14.97
CA LEU A 357 -25.42 -2.36 14.62
C LEU A 357 -26.32 -2.98 15.72
N GLU A 358 -25.88 -4.03 16.37
CA GLU A 358 -26.56 -4.59 17.53
C GLU A 358 -26.55 -3.61 18.71
N ILE A 359 -25.40 -3.00 18.98
CA ILE A 359 -25.25 -1.94 20.00
C ILE A 359 -26.18 -0.78 19.72
N LYS A 360 -26.30 -0.34 18.46
CA LYS A 360 -27.22 0.72 18.06
C LYS A 360 -28.69 0.39 18.41
N ARG A 361 -29.06 -0.88 18.34
CA ARG A 361 -30.43 -1.34 18.70
C ARG A 361 -30.63 -1.44 20.22
N LEU A 362 -29.59 -1.88 20.95
CA LEU A 362 -29.68 -2.15 22.39
C LEU A 362 -29.47 -0.89 23.23
N VAL A 363 -28.67 0.07 22.76
CA VAL A 363 -28.27 1.25 23.53
C VAL A 363 -28.83 2.51 22.90
N PRO A 364 -29.89 3.13 23.47
CA PRO A 364 -30.44 4.41 23.00
C PRO A 364 -29.33 5.49 22.95
N VAL A 365 -29.44 6.42 22.00
CA VAL A 365 -28.43 7.50 21.83
C VAL A 365 -28.30 8.37 23.08
N SER A 366 -29.38 8.51 23.86
CA SER A 366 -29.41 9.28 25.10
C SER A 366 -28.64 8.64 26.26
N VAL A 367 -28.34 7.33 26.18
CA VAL A 367 -27.64 6.60 27.23
C VAL A 367 -26.14 6.65 26.99
N PRO A 368 -25.32 6.98 28.01
CA PRO A 368 -23.87 7.00 27.88
C PRO A 368 -23.29 5.64 27.45
N LEU A 369 -22.40 5.69 26.45
CA LEU A 369 -21.63 4.53 25.99
C LEU A 369 -20.16 4.88 26.04
N TYR A 370 -19.35 4.04 26.65
CA TYR A 370 -17.91 4.19 26.79
C TYR A 370 -17.17 3.04 26.12
N ILE A 371 -15.89 3.23 25.77
CA ILE A 371 -15.01 2.16 25.30
C ILE A 371 -13.76 2.10 26.17
N TYR A 372 -13.33 0.90 26.55
CA TYR A 372 -12.15 0.70 27.40
C TYR A 372 -10.90 0.40 26.57
N ALA A 373 -9.84 1.17 26.80
CA ALA A 373 -8.47 0.97 26.29
C ALA A 373 -8.36 0.75 24.75
N ASP A 374 -9.32 1.26 23.97
CA ASP A 374 -9.31 1.19 22.51
C ASP A 374 -9.94 2.43 21.87
N THR A 375 -9.49 2.75 20.65
CA THR A 375 -9.98 3.88 19.84
C THR A 375 -10.61 3.39 18.53
N MET A 376 -11.46 2.37 18.60
CA MET A 376 -12.03 1.77 17.39
C MET A 376 -13.15 2.65 16.80
N HIS A 377 -12.76 3.66 16.01
CA HIS A 377 -13.67 4.64 15.37
C HIS A 377 -14.81 4.02 14.54
N SER A 378 -14.68 2.75 14.13
CA SER A 378 -15.75 2.03 13.44
C SER A 378 -17.00 1.82 14.32
N PHE A 379 -16.86 1.74 15.65
CA PHE A 379 -18.03 1.73 16.53
C PHE A 379 -18.78 3.06 16.49
N ASN A 380 -18.07 4.20 16.50
CA ASN A 380 -18.71 5.51 16.38
C ASN A 380 -19.55 5.58 15.10
N TYR A 381 -18.97 5.15 13.96
CA TYR A 381 -19.63 5.22 12.66
C TYR A 381 -20.88 4.32 12.56
N TYR A 382 -20.76 3.03 12.93
CA TYR A 382 -21.87 2.08 12.76
C TYR A 382 -22.93 2.16 13.86
N ALA A 383 -22.55 2.57 15.07
CA ALA A 383 -23.49 2.83 16.15
C ALA A 383 -24.10 4.24 16.09
N GLU A 384 -23.75 5.03 15.06
CA GLU A 384 -24.20 6.43 14.86
C GLU A 384 -23.99 7.30 16.10
N ARG A 385 -22.80 7.18 16.71
CA ARG A 385 -22.38 8.00 17.83
C ARG A 385 -21.32 9.00 17.35
N GLU A 386 -21.48 10.26 17.68
CA GLU A 386 -20.52 11.30 17.31
C GLU A 386 -19.15 11.01 17.93
N VAL A 387 -19.12 10.76 19.22
CA VAL A 387 -17.93 10.34 19.98
C VAL A 387 -18.33 9.31 21.03
N ILE A 388 -17.59 8.20 21.10
CA ILE A 388 -17.64 7.26 22.24
C ILE A 388 -16.41 7.55 23.09
N PRO A 389 -16.57 8.08 24.34
CA PRO A 389 -15.45 8.41 25.22
C PRO A 389 -14.61 7.17 25.55
N VAL A 390 -13.28 7.34 25.55
CA VAL A 390 -12.32 6.27 25.80
C VAL A 390 -11.84 6.33 27.26
N LEU A 391 -12.03 5.24 27.98
CA LEU A 391 -11.46 5.05 29.31
C LEU A 391 -10.09 4.39 29.17
N THR A 392 -9.03 5.11 29.51
CA THR A 392 -7.64 4.67 29.26
C THR A 392 -7.01 3.88 30.41
N SER A 393 -7.62 3.86 31.58
CA SER A 393 -7.07 3.20 32.77
C SER A 393 -8.14 2.53 33.64
N PRO A 394 -7.78 1.52 34.46
CA PRO A 394 -8.69 0.92 35.44
C PRO A 394 -9.25 1.95 36.43
N VAL A 395 -8.42 2.92 36.84
CA VAL A 395 -8.82 4.00 37.77
C VAL A 395 -9.91 4.88 37.15
N ALA A 396 -9.81 5.18 35.86
CA ALA A 396 -10.85 5.97 35.18
C ALA A 396 -12.18 5.21 35.13
N LEU A 397 -12.14 3.90 34.93
CA LEU A 397 -13.32 3.03 34.96
C LEU A 397 -13.90 2.95 36.39
N GLU A 398 -13.06 2.76 37.40
CA GLU A 398 -13.51 2.71 38.80
C GLU A 398 -14.17 4.03 39.24
N ASN A 399 -13.58 5.16 38.88
CA ASN A 399 -14.17 6.46 39.14
C ASN A 399 -15.54 6.61 38.44
N LEU A 400 -15.67 6.17 37.18
CA LEU A 400 -16.96 6.16 36.48
C LEU A 400 -18.00 5.33 37.21
N LEU A 401 -17.65 4.11 37.64
CA LEU A 401 -18.56 3.23 38.37
C LEU A 401 -18.99 3.84 39.73
N ARG A 402 -18.11 4.59 40.39
CA ARG A 402 -18.41 5.28 41.67
C ARG A 402 -19.33 6.50 41.52
N THR A 403 -19.45 7.09 40.32
CA THR A 403 -20.37 8.23 40.07
C THR A 403 -21.83 7.85 40.22
N GLY A 404 -22.17 6.55 40.18
CA GLY A 404 -23.53 6.05 40.24
C GLY A 404 -24.32 6.35 38.93
N GLN A 405 -23.67 6.76 37.86
CA GLN A 405 -24.31 6.90 36.56
C GLN A 405 -24.54 5.51 35.96
N SER A 406 -25.72 5.31 35.37
CA SER A 406 -25.98 4.11 34.55
C SER A 406 -25.49 4.32 33.14
N GLY A 407 -24.99 3.28 32.51
CA GLY A 407 -24.46 3.36 31.15
C GLY A 407 -23.97 2.02 30.61
N TYR A 408 -23.32 2.08 29.46
CA TYR A 408 -22.78 0.90 28.80
C TYR A 408 -21.28 1.07 28.55
N LEU A 409 -20.55 -0.05 28.62
CA LEU A 409 -19.12 -0.12 28.38
C LEU A 409 -18.81 -1.17 27.31
N LEU A 410 -18.07 -0.78 26.28
CA LEU A 410 -17.46 -1.70 25.33
C LEU A 410 -16.07 -2.09 25.84
N VAL A 411 -15.85 -3.39 26.03
CA VAL A 411 -14.59 -3.92 26.53
C VAL A 411 -14.22 -5.19 25.78
N ARG A 412 -12.92 -5.37 25.49
CA ARG A 412 -12.42 -6.62 24.89
C ARG A 412 -12.36 -7.73 25.93
N GLU A 413 -12.56 -8.99 25.54
CA GLU A 413 -12.46 -10.16 26.43
C GLU A 413 -11.14 -10.17 27.21
N ARG A 414 -9.99 -9.90 26.57
CA ARG A 414 -8.67 -9.88 27.22
C ARG A 414 -8.57 -8.83 28.34
N ASP A 415 -9.24 -7.68 28.14
CA ASP A 415 -9.22 -6.56 29.07
C ASP A 415 -10.31 -6.77 30.14
N PHE A 416 -11.45 -7.33 29.76
CA PHE A 416 -12.52 -7.74 30.67
C PHE A 416 -12.01 -8.71 31.75
N ALA A 417 -11.22 -9.71 31.35
CA ALA A 417 -10.62 -10.68 32.28
C ALA A 417 -9.64 -10.05 33.29
N ARG A 418 -9.12 -8.87 33.02
CA ARG A 418 -8.19 -8.11 33.89
C ARG A 418 -8.88 -7.07 34.77
N LEU A 419 -10.18 -6.91 34.65
CA LEU A 419 -10.97 -5.91 35.36
C LEU A 419 -11.90 -6.58 36.36
N PRO A 420 -11.44 -6.88 37.58
CA PRO A 420 -12.22 -7.62 38.59
C PRO A 420 -13.49 -6.90 39.06
N MET A 421 -13.56 -5.57 38.79
CA MET A 421 -14.74 -4.76 39.09
C MET A 421 -15.91 -5.01 38.14
N LEU A 422 -15.70 -5.67 36.98
CA LEU A 422 -16.74 -6.01 36.03
C LEU A 422 -17.26 -7.45 36.28
N SER A 423 -18.57 -7.60 36.41
CA SER A 423 -19.20 -8.90 36.51
C SER A 423 -19.65 -9.44 35.16
N ARG A 424 -19.50 -10.74 34.91
CA ARG A 424 -20.05 -11.40 33.72
C ARG A 424 -21.57 -11.34 33.65
N SER A 425 -22.25 -11.18 34.77
CA SER A 425 -23.70 -10.97 34.81
C SER A 425 -24.15 -9.62 34.22
N TRP A 426 -23.24 -8.66 34.05
CA TRP A 426 -23.50 -7.36 33.45
C TRP A 426 -23.34 -7.35 31.92
N VAL A 427 -22.90 -8.46 31.33
CA VAL A 427 -22.72 -8.56 29.88
C VAL A 427 -24.08 -8.74 29.21
N VAL A 428 -24.47 -7.74 28.41
CA VAL A 428 -25.72 -7.70 27.70
C VAL A 428 -25.61 -8.34 26.31
N ALA A 429 -24.47 -8.12 25.63
CA ALA A 429 -24.21 -8.68 24.31
C ALA A 429 -22.70 -8.95 24.13
N SER A 430 -22.38 -9.90 23.26
CA SER A 430 -21.01 -10.29 22.99
C SER A 430 -20.77 -10.60 21.53
N ASP A 431 -19.73 -10.02 20.94
CA ASP A 431 -19.24 -10.43 19.63
C ASP A 431 -18.27 -11.59 19.77
N ARG A 432 -18.75 -12.81 19.51
CA ARG A 432 -17.95 -14.04 19.58
C ARG A 432 -17.29 -14.40 18.24
N LYS A 433 -17.65 -13.73 17.15
CA LYS A 433 -17.17 -14.04 15.80
C LYS A 433 -15.92 -13.25 15.41
N ALA A 434 -15.74 -12.05 15.96
CA ALA A 434 -14.60 -11.23 15.65
C ALA A 434 -13.29 -11.81 16.22
N ALA A 435 -12.20 -11.63 15.50
CA ALA A 435 -10.85 -11.97 15.97
C ALA A 435 -10.48 -11.26 17.30
N ARG A 436 -11.19 -10.17 17.59
CA ARG A 436 -11.16 -9.43 18.86
C ARG A 436 -12.53 -9.52 19.48
N GLN A 437 -12.73 -10.46 20.38
CA GLN A 437 -13.99 -10.62 21.09
C GLN A 437 -14.30 -9.38 21.92
N TRP A 438 -15.49 -8.84 21.72
CA TRP A 438 -16.00 -7.65 22.43
C TRP A 438 -17.19 -8.00 23.29
N HIS A 439 -17.32 -7.31 24.42
CA HIS A 439 -18.48 -7.36 25.29
C HIS A 439 -19.10 -5.98 25.44
N LEU A 440 -20.39 -5.93 25.38
CA LEU A 440 -21.20 -4.81 25.82
C LEU A 440 -21.64 -5.08 27.25
N VAL A 441 -21.17 -4.30 28.18
CA VAL A 441 -21.43 -4.43 29.62
C VAL A 441 -22.36 -3.30 30.03
N GLU A 442 -23.47 -3.62 30.66
CA GLU A 442 -24.36 -2.64 31.28
C GLU A 442 -23.95 -2.46 32.74
N PHE A 443 -23.71 -1.22 33.17
CA PHE A 443 -23.51 -0.91 34.58
C PHE A 443 -24.66 -0.01 35.04
N LYS A 444 -25.29 -0.47 36.15
CA LYS A 444 -26.44 0.21 36.78
C LYS A 444 -26.00 0.74 38.13
N ARG A 445 -26.76 1.69 38.62
CA ARG A 445 -26.64 2.29 39.95
C ARG A 445 -26.77 1.28 41.03
#